data_edfb07cf4d1f3f2036a705afad42d06b
#
_entry.id   edfb07cf4d1f3f2036a705afad42d06b
#
_cell.length_a   1.000
_cell.length_b   1.000
_cell.length_c   1.000
_cell.angle_alpha   90.00
_cell.angle_beta   90.00
_cell.angle_gamma   90.00
#
_symmetry.space_group_name_H-M   'P 1'
#
loop_
_entity.id
_entity.type
_entity.pdbx_description
1 polymer ?
#
loop_
_entity_poly.entity_id
_entity_poly.type
_entity_poly.pdbx_seq_one_letter_code
_entity_poly.pdbx_strand_id
1 'polypeptide(L)' 'MDAAAEIKKLYYNTTRSTIDRDLARAIALAKTMPDDEARERVAVYMKGLVEMRGEWANDRRPAKRR' A
#
# COMPACT_ATOMS: atom_id res chain seq x y z
N MET A 1 -9.28 -12.03 12.75
CA MET A 1 -8.23 -11.37 11.98
C MET A 1 -8.59 -9.92 11.79
N ASP A 2 -7.64 -9.05 11.97
CA ASP A 2 -7.86 -7.62 11.94
C ASP A 2 -7.33 -7.05 10.62
N ALA A 3 -8.25 -6.52 9.80
CA ALA A 3 -7.87 -5.98 8.50
C ALA A 3 -6.88 -4.82 8.64
N ALA A 4 -7.08 -3.98 9.65
CA ALA A 4 -6.18 -2.85 9.86
C ALA A 4 -4.76 -3.33 10.18
N ALA A 5 -4.65 -4.36 11.02
CA ALA A 5 -3.35 -4.91 11.38
C ALA A 5 -2.69 -5.53 10.16
N GLU A 6 -3.47 -6.17 9.32
CA GLU A 6 -2.97 -6.79 8.10
C GLU A 6 -2.43 -5.73 7.14
N ILE A 7 -3.16 -4.64 6.97
CA ILE A 7 -2.72 -3.56 6.09
C ILE A 7 -1.43 -2.94 6.62
N LYS A 8 -1.37 -2.74 7.93
CA LYS A 8 -0.15 -2.21 8.54
C LYS A 8 1.03 -3.14 8.29
N LYS A 9 0.80 -4.43 8.41
CA LYS A 9 1.84 -5.41 8.18
C LYS A 9 2.31 -5.37 6.72
N LEU A 10 1.38 -5.25 5.79
CA LEU A 10 1.73 -5.12 4.38
C LEU A 10 2.62 -3.90 4.16
N TYR A 11 2.25 -2.79 4.78
CA TYR A 11 3.01 -1.56 4.64
C TYR A 11 4.47 -1.73 5.09
N TYR A 12 4.68 -2.38 6.22
CA TYR A 12 6.02 -2.51 6.77
C TYR A 12 6.84 -3.61 6.10
N ASN A 13 6.19 -4.58 5.46
CA ASN A 13 6.89 -5.73 4.91
C ASN A 13 6.92 -5.74 3.39
N THR A 14 6.25 -4.79 2.75
CA THR A 14 6.23 -4.77 1.29
C THR A 14 7.61 -4.48 0.72
N THR A 15 7.85 -4.99 -0.47
CA THR A 15 9.11 -4.78 -1.16
C THR A 15 8.83 -4.32 -2.59
N ARG A 16 9.89 -3.91 -3.26
CA ARG A 16 9.77 -3.46 -4.65
C ARG A 16 9.13 -4.54 -5.53
N SER A 17 9.48 -5.77 -5.28
CA SER A 17 8.97 -6.87 -6.11
C SER A 17 7.56 -7.30 -5.73
N THR A 18 7.08 -6.96 -4.54
CA THR A 18 5.76 -7.39 -4.08
C THR A 18 4.77 -6.25 -3.91
N ILE A 19 5.20 -5.01 -4.18
CA ILE A 19 4.35 -3.85 -3.89
C ILE A 19 3.03 -3.88 -4.64
N ASP A 20 3.03 -4.30 -5.90
CA ASP A 20 1.79 -4.35 -6.68
C ASP A 20 0.78 -5.30 -6.05
N ARG A 21 1.25 -6.47 -5.66
CA ARG A 21 0.39 -7.47 -5.02
C ARG A 21 -0.06 -6.99 -3.64
N ASP A 22 0.88 -6.43 -2.88
CA ASP A 22 0.57 -6.01 -1.51
C ASP A 22 -0.40 -4.84 -1.51
N LEU A 23 -0.25 -3.91 -2.44
CA LEU A 23 -1.18 -2.80 -2.53
C LEU A 23 -2.58 -3.28 -2.91
N ALA A 24 -2.66 -4.21 -3.87
CA ALA A 24 -3.95 -4.75 -4.27
C ALA A 24 -4.63 -5.44 -3.08
N ARG A 25 -3.86 -6.18 -2.29
CA ARG A 25 -4.41 -6.85 -1.12
C ARG A 25 -4.87 -5.84 -0.08
N ALA A 26 -4.09 -4.79 0.13
CA ALA A 26 -4.45 -3.75 1.09
C ALA A 26 -5.75 -3.07 0.69
N ILE A 27 -5.91 -2.79 -0.60
CA ILE A 27 -7.14 -2.19 -1.10
C ILE A 27 -8.33 -3.13 -0.85
N ALA A 28 -8.16 -4.41 -1.13
CA ALA A 28 -9.21 -5.38 -0.91
C ALA A 28 -9.59 -5.45 0.57
N LEU A 29 -8.59 -5.42 1.45
CA LEU A 29 -8.86 -5.45 2.89
C LEU A 29 -9.59 -4.19 3.34
N ALA A 30 -9.18 -3.03 2.82
CA ALA A 30 -9.82 -1.77 3.19
C ALA A 30 -11.29 -1.77 2.79
N LYS A 31 -11.60 -2.40 1.67
CA LYS A 31 -13.00 -2.47 1.20
C LYS A 31 -13.88 -3.31 2.11
N THR A 32 -13.29 -4.21 2.89
CA THR A 32 -14.07 -5.03 3.81
C THR A 32 -14.35 -4.34 5.13
N MET A 33 -13.75 -3.18 5.36
CA MET A 33 -13.89 -2.47 6.62
C MET A 33 -15.13 -1.59 6.58
N PRO A 34 -16.16 -1.89 7.39
CA PRO A 34 -17.39 -1.11 7.36
C PRO A 34 -17.30 0.20 8.14
N ASP A 35 -16.30 0.32 9.00
CA ASP A 35 -16.18 1.45 9.89
C ASP A 35 -15.32 2.53 9.26
N ASP A 36 -15.90 3.73 9.07
CA ASP A 36 -15.17 4.83 8.48
C ASP A 36 -13.94 5.20 9.30
N GLU A 37 -14.08 5.14 10.62
CA GLU A 37 -12.97 5.48 11.49
C GLU A 37 -11.82 4.49 11.31
N ALA A 38 -12.12 3.22 11.20
CA ALA A 38 -11.09 2.22 10.98
C ALA A 38 -10.41 2.43 9.64
N ARG A 39 -11.19 2.75 8.62
CA ARG A 39 -10.62 3.01 7.30
C ARG A 39 -9.72 4.24 7.32
N GLU A 40 -10.11 5.24 8.09
CA GLU A 40 -9.27 6.43 8.23
C GLU A 40 -7.92 6.10 8.85
N ARG A 41 -7.91 5.19 9.81
CA ARG A 41 -6.66 4.80 10.46
C ARG A 41 -5.69 4.15 9.50
N VAL A 42 -6.19 3.37 8.56
CA VAL A 42 -5.30 2.71 7.61
C VAL A 42 -5.01 3.56 6.39
N ALA A 43 -5.71 4.68 6.23
CA ALA A 43 -5.49 5.54 5.07
C ALA A 43 -4.04 5.99 4.96
N VAL A 44 -3.38 6.22 6.09
CA VAL A 44 -1.99 6.64 6.08
C VAL A 44 -1.10 5.54 5.51
N TYR A 45 -1.41 4.28 5.85
CA TYR A 45 -0.64 3.16 5.31
C TYR A 45 -0.93 2.96 3.83
N MET A 46 -2.20 3.13 3.44
CA MET A 46 -2.60 3.00 2.04
C MET A 46 -1.89 4.06 1.20
N LYS A 47 -1.87 5.28 1.69
CA LYS A 47 -1.19 6.36 0.98
C LYS A 47 0.30 6.06 0.86
N GLY A 48 0.90 5.55 1.93
CA GLY A 48 2.32 5.20 1.90
C GLY A 48 2.61 4.11 0.87
N LEU A 49 1.73 3.11 0.80
CA LEU A 49 1.90 2.03 -0.18
C LEU A 49 1.82 2.58 -1.61
N VAL A 50 0.86 3.45 -1.87
CA VAL A 50 0.71 4.04 -3.19
C VAL A 50 1.96 4.86 -3.53
N GLU A 51 2.46 5.63 -2.58
CA GLU A 51 3.64 6.44 -2.81
C GLU A 51 4.87 5.59 -3.07
N MET A 52 5.05 4.52 -2.30
CA MET A 52 6.17 3.63 -2.53
C MET A 52 6.09 2.97 -3.91
N ARG A 53 4.89 2.58 -4.29
CA ARG A 53 4.71 1.97 -5.60
C ARG A 53 5.11 2.94 -6.70
N GLY A 54 4.69 4.19 -6.56
CA GLY A 54 5.03 5.21 -7.55
C GLY A 54 6.53 5.46 -7.63
N GLU A 55 7.18 5.54 -6.48
CA GLU A 55 8.62 5.77 -6.43
C GLU A 55 9.38 4.60 -7.03
N TRP A 56 8.98 3.40 -6.69
CA TRP A 56 9.66 2.22 -7.21
C TRP A 56 9.43 2.02 -8.69
N ALA A 57 8.26 2.42 -9.19
CA ALA A 57 7.98 2.37 -10.61
C ALA A 57 8.88 3.36 -11.37
N ASN A 58 9.05 4.56 -10.80
CA ASN A 58 9.95 5.55 -11.40
C ASN A 58 11.39 5.07 -11.39
N ASP A 59 11.75 4.42 -10.30
CA ASP A 59 13.12 3.90 -10.14
C ASP A 59 13.46 2.86 -11.20
N ARG A 60 12.45 2.12 -11.63
CA ARG A 60 12.64 1.06 -12.61
C ARG A 60 12.83 1.60 -14.01
N ARG A 61 12.39 2.81 -14.25
CA ARG A 61 12.48 3.40 -15.58
C ARG A 61 13.89 3.83 -15.87
N PRO A 62 14.33 3.71 -17.12
CA PRO A 62 15.60 4.30 -17.50
C PRO A 62 15.56 5.80 -17.26
N ALA A 63 16.68 6.38 -16.89
CA ALA A 63 16.76 7.81 -16.65
C ALA A 63 16.46 8.57 -17.93
N LYS A 64 15.67 9.57 -17.79
CA LYS A 64 15.38 10.40 -18.93
C LYS A 64 16.16 11.61 -18.87
N ARG A 65 16.19 11.85 -18.61
CA ARG A 65 16.41 12.79 -18.28
C ARG A 65 16.43 13.71 -18.57
N ARG A 66 16.36 14.02 -18.29
CA ARG A 66 16.32 14.82 -18.30
C ARG A 66 16.57 15.34 -18.08
#